data_5f44a63a96b72215485d90c0e691e4cf
#
_entry.id   5f44a63a96b72215485d90c0e691e4cf
#
_cell.length_a   1.000
_cell.length_b   1.000
_cell.length_c   1.000
_cell.angle_alpha   90.00
_cell.angle_beta   90.00
_cell.angle_gamma   90.00
#
_symmetry.space_group_name_H-M   'P 1'
#
loop_
_entity.id
_entity.type
_entity.pdbx_description
1 polymer ?
#
loop_
_entity_poly.entity_id
_entity_poly.type
_entity_poly.pdbx_seq_one_letter_code
_entity_poly.pdbx_strand_id
1 'polypeptide(L)'
;MTDITTEGASIAFDKVGKAFTKAGGATVNALEGISLDVAPGSITGIIGRSGAGKSTLLRMVNGLERPTTGNVLVGGEDVSTAKGGKLRAIRRDVGMIFQHFNLLSSRTVAGNIALPLEVAGMPSAQIKPRVADLIDRVGLSAQAGRYPAELSGGQKQRIGIARALATGPKVLLSDEATSALDPETTQTVLSLLKDINRDLGLTILLITHEMAVVRDIASHVAVIDAGQIVEHGATYDIFTAPQHATTRSFLSGVTGVTLPAFVKERLTQTAPATGGEEVIRVTFAGAHATD
;
A
#
# COMPACT_ATOMS: atom_id res chain seq x y z
N MET A 1 -29.16 4.18 -7.52
CA MET A 1 -27.70 4.04 -7.55
C MET A 1 -27.15 5.46 -7.50
N THR A 2 -26.66 5.90 -6.37
CA THR A 2 -25.97 7.19 -6.25
C THR A 2 -24.57 6.96 -6.84
N ASP A 3 -24.32 7.55 -7.99
CA ASP A 3 -23.01 7.54 -8.66
C ASP A 3 -21.98 8.19 -7.72
N ILE A 4 -21.14 7.36 -7.09
CA ILE A 4 -20.03 7.82 -6.26
C ILE A 4 -18.78 7.81 -7.15
N THR A 5 -18.75 8.69 -8.14
CA THR A 5 -17.48 9.08 -8.75
C THR A 5 -16.79 10.04 -7.78
N THR A 6 -15.92 9.52 -6.94
CA THR A 6 -15.02 10.34 -6.16
C THR A 6 -13.80 10.64 -7.02
N GLU A 7 -13.59 11.91 -7.40
CA GLU A 7 -12.29 12.28 -7.95
C GLU A 7 -11.22 12.04 -6.87
N GLY A 8 -10.24 11.20 -7.18
CA GLY A 8 -9.13 10.92 -6.28
C GLY A 8 -8.38 12.20 -5.90
N ALA A 9 -7.86 12.26 -4.69
CA ALA A 9 -7.05 13.38 -4.23
C ALA A 9 -5.56 13.09 -4.40
N SER A 10 -4.76 14.11 -4.75
CA SER A 10 -3.30 14.01 -4.75
C SER A 10 -2.76 13.84 -3.33
N ILE A 11 -1.58 13.21 -3.21
CA ILE A 11 -0.78 13.25 -1.98
C ILE A 11 0.57 13.85 -2.34
N ALA A 12 1.03 14.83 -1.56
CA ALA A 12 2.37 15.39 -1.74
C ALA A 12 3.13 15.37 -0.42
N PHE A 13 4.36 14.89 -0.48
CA PHE A 13 5.35 14.97 0.58
C PHE A 13 6.40 16.00 0.14
N ASP A 14 6.55 17.08 0.90
CA ASP A 14 7.52 18.13 0.61
C ASP A 14 8.60 18.16 1.70
N LYS A 15 9.77 17.62 1.38
CA LYS A 15 10.97 17.56 2.25
C LYS A 15 10.67 17.03 3.65
N VAL A 16 9.82 15.99 3.71
CA VAL A 16 9.34 15.41 4.98
C VAL A 16 10.46 14.70 5.71
N GLY A 17 10.70 15.12 6.95
CA GLY A 17 11.60 14.45 7.90
C GLY A 17 10.87 14.04 9.17
N LYS A 18 11.31 12.94 9.78
CA LYS A 18 10.80 12.45 11.06
C LYS A 18 11.91 11.97 11.95
N ALA A 19 12.00 12.59 13.10
CA ALA A 19 12.89 12.19 14.18
C ALA A 19 12.08 11.71 15.39
N PHE A 20 12.52 10.62 15.99
CA PHE A 20 11.98 10.09 17.25
C PHE A 20 13.04 10.21 18.35
N THR A 21 12.66 10.74 19.51
CA THR A 21 13.54 10.78 20.69
C THR A 21 13.30 9.51 21.52
N LYS A 22 14.34 8.71 21.71
CA LYS A 22 14.30 7.53 22.59
C LYS A 22 14.31 7.94 24.07
N ALA A 23 13.81 7.04 24.92
CA ALA A 23 14.03 7.13 26.36
C ALA A 23 15.57 7.15 26.60
N GLY A 24 16.11 8.28 27.11
CA GLY A 24 17.56 8.49 27.22
C GLY A 24 18.12 9.59 26.33
N GLY A 25 17.26 10.30 25.55
CA GLY A 25 17.61 11.53 24.82
C GLY A 25 18.23 11.33 23.43
N ALA A 26 18.58 10.11 23.05
CA ALA A 26 19.10 9.84 21.70
C ALA A 26 18.02 10.03 20.64
N THR A 27 18.31 10.78 19.60
CA THR A 27 17.40 11.01 18.45
C THR A 27 17.71 10.02 17.34
N VAL A 28 16.67 9.42 16.75
CA VAL A 28 16.75 8.54 15.60
C VAL A 28 15.92 9.13 14.47
N ASN A 29 16.55 9.43 13.34
CA ASN A 29 15.87 9.87 12.13
C ASN A 29 15.23 8.65 11.46
N ALA A 30 13.91 8.63 11.39
CA ALA A 30 13.15 7.58 10.71
C ALA A 30 12.88 7.95 9.25
N LEU A 31 12.79 9.24 8.94
CA LEU A 31 12.63 9.78 7.59
C LEU A 31 13.49 11.04 7.45
N GLU A 32 14.03 11.24 6.26
CA GLU A 32 14.94 12.35 5.99
C GLU A 32 14.72 12.92 4.58
N GLY A 33 14.16 14.13 4.51
CA GLY A 33 14.01 14.91 3.28
C GLY A 33 13.14 14.24 2.19
N ILE A 34 12.12 13.45 2.58
CA ILE A 34 11.24 12.76 1.63
C ILE A 34 10.47 13.78 0.80
N SER A 35 10.65 13.72 -0.53
CA SER A 35 9.83 14.42 -1.52
C SER A 35 9.24 13.42 -2.49
N LEU A 36 7.91 13.36 -2.57
CA LEU A 36 7.17 12.43 -3.42
C LEU A 36 5.78 12.98 -3.73
N ASP A 37 5.41 12.94 -4.99
CA ASP A 37 4.07 13.29 -5.45
C ASP A 37 3.32 12.02 -5.91
N VAL A 38 2.10 11.86 -5.42
CA VAL A 38 1.18 10.79 -5.83
C VAL A 38 0.02 11.42 -6.59
N ALA A 39 -0.09 11.07 -7.86
CA ALA A 39 -1.12 11.64 -8.74
C ALA A 39 -2.54 11.20 -8.32
N PRO A 40 -3.55 12.06 -8.50
CA PRO A 40 -4.95 11.69 -8.27
C PRO A 40 -5.34 10.44 -9.09
N GLY A 41 -6.10 9.53 -8.49
CA GLY A 41 -6.59 8.32 -9.15
C GLY A 41 -5.54 7.26 -9.45
N SER A 42 -4.26 7.50 -9.13
CA SER A 42 -3.19 6.51 -9.34
C SER A 42 -3.11 5.49 -8.21
N ILE A 43 -2.51 4.33 -8.51
CA ILE A 43 -2.04 3.38 -7.50
C ILE A 43 -0.52 3.51 -7.42
N THR A 44 -0.02 3.96 -6.28
CA THR A 44 1.43 4.12 -6.04
C THR A 44 1.89 3.17 -4.93
N GLY A 45 2.93 2.38 -5.20
CA GLY A 45 3.56 1.50 -4.24
C GLY A 45 4.76 2.14 -3.56
N ILE A 46 4.90 1.98 -2.24
CA ILE A 46 6.13 2.28 -1.50
C ILE A 46 6.75 0.97 -1.05
N ILE A 47 7.95 0.68 -1.50
CA ILE A 47 8.70 -0.53 -1.18
C ILE A 47 9.98 -0.19 -0.42
N GLY A 48 10.42 -1.11 0.42
CA GLY A 48 11.64 -0.95 1.20
C GLY A 48 11.76 -2.01 2.28
N ARG A 49 12.95 -2.11 2.88
CA ARG A 49 13.22 -3.07 3.97
C ARG A 49 12.36 -2.78 5.20
N SER A 50 12.22 -3.77 6.08
CA SER A 50 11.63 -3.55 7.39
C SER A 50 12.40 -2.45 8.13
N GLY A 51 11.69 -1.53 8.78
CA GLY A 51 12.31 -0.39 9.47
C GLY A 51 12.75 0.78 8.58
N ALA A 52 12.58 0.73 7.25
CA ALA A 52 12.97 1.82 6.35
C ALA A 52 12.13 3.11 6.47
N GLY A 53 11.06 3.12 7.30
CA GLY A 53 10.21 4.29 7.51
C GLY A 53 8.87 4.27 6.78
N LYS A 54 8.54 3.22 6.02
CA LYS A 54 7.31 3.11 5.19
C LYS A 54 6.03 3.41 5.96
N SER A 55 5.74 2.67 7.03
CA SER A 55 4.52 2.87 7.82
C SER A 55 4.49 4.22 8.53
N THR A 56 5.65 4.77 8.89
CA THR A 56 5.75 6.14 9.43
C THR A 56 5.30 7.15 8.38
N LEU A 57 5.80 7.02 7.15
CA LEU A 57 5.42 7.89 6.03
C LEU A 57 3.91 7.80 5.72
N LEU A 58 3.38 6.57 5.64
CA LEU A 58 1.95 6.35 5.41
C LEU A 58 1.07 7.01 6.49
N ARG A 59 1.44 6.86 7.76
CA ARG A 59 0.68 7.41 8.90
C ARG A 59 0.68 8.93 8.95
N MET A 60 1.56 9.60 8.23
CA MET A 60 1.52 11.05 8.10
C MET A 60 0.39 11.52 7.19
N VAL A 61 0.01 10.73 6.17
CA VAL A 61 -1.07 11.09 5.24
C VAL A 61 -2.41 11.22 5.94
N ASN A 62 -2.67 10.41 6.97
CA ASN A 62 -3.90 10.52 7.78
C ASN A 62 -3.71 11.29 9.10
N GLY A 63 -2.53 11.89 9.31
CA GLY A 63 -2.18 12.67 10.50
C GLY A 63 -2.11 11.85 11.80
N LEU A 64 -1.92 10.53 11.73
CA LEU A 64 -1.61 9.69 12.91
C LEU A 64 -0.18 9.96 13.39
N GLU A 65 0.74 10.25 12.45
CA GLU A 65 2.07 10.76 12.73
C GLU A 65 2.20 12.19 12.17
N ARG A 66 3.06 12.99 12.78
CA ARG A 66 3.38 14.32 12.29
C ARG A 66 4.84 14.37 11.86
N PRO A 67 5.16 15.02 10.74
CA PRO A 67 6.53 15.26 10.38
C PRO A 67 7.22 16.16 11.42
N THR A 68 8.53 16.01 11.58
CA THR A 68 9.38 16.92 12.35
C THR A 68 9.77 18.13 11.50
N THR A 69 9.99 17.90 10.20
CA THR A 69 10.27 18.91 9.17
C THR A 69 9.48 18.63 7.91
N GLY A 70 9.26 19.64 7.08
CA GLY A 70 8.51 19.51 5.84
C GLY A 70 7.00 19.40 6.05
N ASN A 71 6.26 19.18 4.96
CA ASN A 71 4.81 19.16 4.95
C ASN A 71 4.26 17.97 4.19
N VAL A 72 3.06 17.50 4.61
CA VAL A 72 2.27 16.49 3.89
C VAL A 72 0.94 17.11 3.50
N LEU A 73 0.64 17.07 2.20
CA LEU A 73 -0.62 17.60 1.66
C LEU A 73 -1.48 16.44 1.11
N VAL A 74 -2.78 16.53 1.31
CA VAL A 74 -3.78 15.62 0.73
C VAL A 74 -4.85 16.46 0.06
N GLY A 75 -4.99 16.34 -1.25
CA GLY A 75 -5.91 17.19 -2.02
C GLY A 75 -5.63 18.68 -1.84
N GLY A 76 -4.37 19.08 -1.66
CA GLY A 76 -3.94 20.44 -1.38
C GLY A 76 -4.09 20.90 0.09
N GLU A 77 -4.70 20.08 0.96
CA GLU A 77 -4.89 20.40 2.38
C GLU A 77 -3.66 19.94 3.21
N ASP A 78 -3.04 20.84 3.97
CA ASP A 78 -1.90 20.53 4.82
C ASP A 78 -2.32 19.72 6.05
N VAL A 79 -1.95 18.42 6.06
CA VAL A 79 -2.17 17.48 7.15
C VAL A 79 -1.23 17.74 8.33
N SER A 80 -0.03 18.25 8.06
CA SER A 80 1.03 18.41 9.05
C SER A 80 0.66 19.38 10.17
N THR A 81 -0.07 20.43 9.83
CA THR A 81 -0.51 21.48 10.76
C THR A 81 -1.99 21.35 11.15
N ALA A 82 -2.79 20.58 10.42
CA ALA A 82 -4.22 20.44 10.64
C ALA A 82 -4.57 19.95 12.06
N LYS A 83 -5.59 20.55 12.70
CA LYS A 83 -6.07 20.21 14.04
C LYS A 83 -7.60 20.19 14.08
N GLY A 84 -8.17 19.59 15.11
CA GLY A 84 -9.59 19.67 15.43
C GLY A 84 -10.50 19.26 14.27
N GLY A 85 -11.42 20.12 13.86
CA GLY A 85 -12.39 19.86 12.79
C GLY A 85 -11.75 19.65 11.43
N LYS A 86 -10.70 20.43 11.09
CA LYS A 86 -9.98 20.30 9.82
C LYS A 86 -9.31 18.91 9.69
N LEU A 87 -8.63 18.45 10.72
CA LEU A 87 -8.02 17.11 10.71
C LEU A 87 -9.07 16.00 10.62
N ARG A 88 -10.22 16.16 11.29
CA ARG A 88 -11.34 15.21 11.15
C ARG A 88 -11.92 15.17 9.74
N ALA A 89 -12.00 16.32 9.05
CA ALA A 89 -12.43 16.39 7.66
C ALA A 89 -11.47 15.64 6.74
N ILE A 90 -10.15 15.90 6.84
CA ILE A 90 -9.12 15.21 6.08
C ILE A 90 -9.19 13.68 6.33
N ARG A 91 -9.32 13.24 7.58
CA ARG A 91 -9.43 11.81 7.92
C ARG A 91 -10.68 11.13 7.36
N ARG A 92 -11.75 11.84 7.07
CA ARG A 92 -12.92 11.28 6.36
C ARG A 92 -12.62 11.02 4.89
N ASP A 93 -11.78 11.86 4.29
CA ASP A 93 -11.35 11.72 2.90
C ASP A 93 -10.22 10.68 2.71
N VAL A 94 -9.69 10.11 3.82
CA VAL A 94 -8.59 9.14 3.81
C VAL A 94 -9.02 7.84 4.49
N GLY A 95 -9.26 6.79 3.71
CA GLY A 95 -9.49 5.43 4.22
C GLY A 95 -8.16 4.73 4.51
N MET A 96 -8.16 3.79 5.47
CA MET A 96 -6.95 3.02 5.80
C MET A 96 -7.25 1.54 5.98
N ILE A 97 -6.48 0.71 5.28
CA ILE A 97 -6.46 -0.74 5.38
C ILE A 97 -5.22 -1.12 6.19
N PHE A 98 -5.40 -1.93 7.23
CA PHE A 98 -4.35 -2.31 8.16
C PHE A 98 -3.87 -3.75 7.92
N GLN A 99 -2.61 -4.00 8.21
CA GLN A 99 -1.98 -5.32 8.12
C GLN A 99 -2.71 -6.40 8.94
N HIS A 100 -3.15 -6.08 10.15
CA HIS A 100 -3.82 -7.00 11.08
C HIS A 100 -5.34 -6.81 11.12
N PHE A 101 -5.95 -6.37 10.02
CA PHE A 101 -7.38 -6.14 9.82
C PHE A 101 -8.00 -5.11 10.79
N ASN A 102 -7.59 -5.08 12.05
CA ASN A 102 -8.08 -4.19 13.13
C ASN A 102 -9.62 -4.16 13.24
N LEU A 103 -10.26 -5.32 13.08
CA LEU A 103 -11.70 -5.46 13.24
C LEU A 103 -12.06 -5.55 14.72
N LEU A 104 -13.16 -4.91 15.10
CA LEU A 104 -13.71 -5.02 16.44
C LEU A 104 -14.37 -6.40 16.60
N SER A 105 -13.84 -7.24 17.49
CA SER A 105 -14.31 -8.60 17.74
C SER A 105 -15.74 -8.65 18.30
N SER A 106 -16.16 -7.58 18.99
CA SER A 106 -17.49 -7.42 19.56
C SER A 106 -18.56 -6.94 18.56
N ARG A 107 -18.19 -6.63 17.32
CA ARG A 107 -19.12 -6.20 16.28
C ARG A 107 -19.16 -7.21 15.13
N THR A 108 -20.33 -7.35 14.52
CA THR A 108 -20.51 -8.13 13.30
C THR A 108 -19.78 -7.50 12.11
N VAL A 109 -19.76 -8.16 10.96
CA VAL A 109 -19.27 -7.60 9.68
C VAL A 109 -19.95 -6.26 9.40
N ALA A 110 -21.28 -6.23 9.39
CA ALA A 110 -22.04 -5.00 9.16
C ALA A 110 -21.72 -3.92 10.20
N GLY A 111 -21.59 -4.29 11.47
CA GLY A 111 -21.23 -3.36 12.55
C GLY A 111 -19.81 -2.79 12.42
N ASN A 112 -18.85 -3.56 11.92
CA ASN A 112 -17.49 -3.05 11.66
C ASN A 112 -17.48 -2.02 10.51
N ILE A 113 -18.25 -2.25 9.45
CA ILE A 113 -18.35 -1.34 8.30
C ILE A 113 -19.17 -0.09 8.66
N ALA A 114 -20.18 -0.22 9.52
CA ALA A 114 -21.00 0.89 9.98
C ALA A 114 -20.23 1.89 10.86
N LEU A 115 -19.22 1.42 11.61
CA LEU A 115 -18.52 2.22 12.62
C LEU A 115 -17.98 3.57 12.12
N PRO A 116 -17.28 3.68 10.99
CA PRO A 116 -16.82 4.98 10.48
C PRO A 116 -17.97 5.95 10.16
N LEU A 117 -19.11 5.42 9.71
CA LEU A 117 -20.30 6.22 9.38
C LEU A 117 -20.98 6.73 10.65
N GLU A 118 -21.06 5.89 11.70
CA GLU A 118 -21.56 6.27 13.03
C GLU A 118 -20.69 7.39 13.62
N VAL A 119 -19.35 7.24 13.57
CA VAL A 119 -18.39 8.24 14.05
C VAL A 119 -18.47 9.54 13.25
N ALA A 120 -18.76 9.45 11.94
CA ALA A 120 -18.96 10.62 11.08
C ALA A 120 -20.30 11.33 11.35
N GLY A 121 -21.19 10.76 12.18
CA GLY A 121 -22.50 11.33 12.50
C GLY A 121 -23.54 11.13 11.39
N MET A 122 -23.37 10.13 10.53
CA MET A 122 -24.33 9.81 9.46
C MET A 122 -25.68 9.36 10.07
N PRO A 123 -26.83 9.83 9.57
CA PRO A 123 -28.13 9.38 10.02
C PRO A 123 -28.30 7.86 9.85
N SER A 124 -28.84 7.16 10.86
CA SER A 124 -29.01 5.71 10.86
C SER A 124 -29.75 5.17 9.64
N ALA A 125 -30.72 5.92 9.11
CA ALA A 125 -31.45 5.54 7.89
C ALA A 125 -30.57 5.45 6.64
N GLN A 126 -29.43 6.18 6.61
CA GLN A 126 -28.47 6.17 5.51
C GLN A 126 -27.36 5.13 5.71
N ILE A 127 -27.04 4.75 6.95
CA ILE A 127 -25.99 3.79 7.28
C ILE A 127 -26.35 2.41 6.73
N LYS A 128 -27.55 1.91 6.99
CA LYS A 128 -27.94 0.53 6.64
C LYS A 128 -27.82 0.24 5.13
N PRO A 129 -28.38 1.06 4.20
CA PRO A 129 -28.24 0.82 2.78
C PRO A 129 -26.77 0.95 2.31
N ARG A 130 -26.02 1.93 2.85
CA ARG A 130 -24.59 2.11 2.51
C ARG A 130 -23.75 0.91 2.92
N VAL A 131 -23.98 0.36 4.11
CA VAL A 131 -23.28 -0.84 4.60
C VAL A 131 -23.62 -2.05 3.73
N ALA A 132 -24.89 -2.24 3.33
CA ALA A 132 -25.30 -3.34 2.48
C ALA A 132 -24.59 -3.26 1.10
N ASP A 133 -24.53 -2.09 0.47
CA ASP A 133 -23.83 -1.88 -0.80
C ASP A 133 -22.32 -2.20 -0.69
N LEU A 134 -21.66 -1.77 0.39
CA LEU A 134 -20.24 -2.05 0.63
C LEU A 134 -19.96 -3.53 0.88
N ILE A 135 -20.83 -4.23 1.61
CA ILE A 135 -20.73 -5.67 1.85
C ILE A 135 -20.86 -6.43 0.53
N ASP A 136 -21.80 -6.03 -0.30
CA ASP A 136 -22.03 -6.64 -1.61
C ASP A 136 -20.84 -6.43 -2.54
N ARG A 137 -20.30 -5.20 -2.59
CA ARG A 137 -19.10 -4.84 -3.37
C ARG A 137 -17.88 -5.70 -3.04
N VAL A 138 -17.73 -6.13 -1.78
CA VAL A 138 -16.62 -7.03 -1.38
C VAL A 138 -17.00 -8.51 -1.38
N GLY A 139 -18.20 -8.86 -1.88
CA GLY A 139 -18.68 -10.23 -2.05
C GLY A 139 -18.90 -10.98 -0.73
N LEU A 140 -19.43 -10.30 0.30
CA LEU A 140 -19.62 -10.87 1.64
C LEU A 140 -21.06 -10.75 2.16
N SER A 141 -22.07 -10.66 1.27
CA SER A 141 -23.47 -10.45 1.63
C SER A 141 -24.00 -11.54 2.56
N ALA A 142 -23.60 -12.82 2.37
CA ALA A 142 -23.98 -13.93 3.23
C ALA A 142 -23.34 -13.88 4.63
N GLN A 143 -22.29 -13.08 4.84
CA GLN A 143 -21.52 -12.97 6.09
C GLN A 143 -21.87 -11.71 6.91
N ALA A 144 -22.82 -10.89 6.48
CA ALA A 144 -23.12 -9.58 7.09
C ALA A 144 -23.37 -9.64 8.62
N GLY A 145 -24.02 -10.71 9.09
CA GLY A 145 -24.31 -10.92 10.51
C GLY A 145 -23.23 -11.67 11.31
N ARG A 146 -22.15 -12.16 10.66
CA ARG A 146 -21.09 -12.92 11.36
C ARG A 146 -20.15 -12.02 12.11
N TYR A 147 -19.45 -12.59 13.09
CA TYR A 147 -18.39 -11.94 13.84
C TYR A 147 -17.01 -12.25 13.25
N PRO A 148 -15.99 -11.41 13.48
CA PRO A 148 -14.63 -11.63 12.94
C PRO A 148 -14.02 -13.00 13.26
N ALA A 149 -14.35 -13.60 14.41
CA ALA A 149 -13.84 -14.91 14.81
C ALA A 149 -14.31 -16.05 13.86
N GLU A 150 -15.40 -15.85 13.13
CA GLU A 150 -16.03 -16.84 12.25
C GLU A 150 -15.56 -16.74 10.79
N LEU A 151 -14.54 -15.91 10.51
CA LEU A 151 -14.15 -15.51 9.16
C LEU A 151 -12.71 -15.90 8.84
N SER A 152 -12.44 -16.24 7.57
CA SER A 152 -11.08 -16.43 7.07
C SER A 152 -10.28 -15.11 7.03
N GLY A 153 -8.95 -15.19 6.90
CA GLY A 153 -8.07 -14.03 6.76
C GLY A 153 -8.47 -13.12 5.60
N GLY A 154 -8.71 -13.70 4.43
CA GLY A 154 -9.15 -12.96 3.25
C GLY A 154 -10.52 -12.31 3.40
N GLN A 155 -11.47 -12.96 4.09
CA GLN A 155 -12.76 -12.35 4.42
C GLN A 155 -12.57 -11.15 5.37
N LYS A 156 -11.74 -11.28 6.41
CA LYS A 156 -11.41 -10.17 7.32
C LYS A 156 -10.78 -9.00 6.57
N GLN A 157 -9.89 -9.28 5.61
CA GLN A 157 -9.26 -8.25 4.80
C GLN A 157 -10.27 -7.50 3.93
N ARG A 158 -11.17 -8.22 3.25
CA ARG A 158 -12.24 -7.61 2.45
C ARG A 158 -13.18 -6.74 3.29
N ILE A 159 -13.46 -7.13 4.54
CA ILE A 159 -14.21 -6.27 5.47
C ILE A 159 -13.40 -5.02 5.84
N GLY A 160 -12.10 -5.16 6.08
CA GLY A 160 -11.19 -4.02 6.31
C GLY A 160 -11.22 -3.01 5.16
N ILE A 161 -11.25 -3.50 3.90
CA ILE A 161 -11.40 -2.69 2.69
C ILE A 161 -12.77 -1.99 2.68
N ALA A 162 -13.88 -2.73 2.86
CA ALA A 162 -15.22 -2.17 2.88
C ALA A 162 -15.38 -1.08 3.97
N ARG A 163 -14.81 -1.32 5.16
CA ARG A 163 -14.79 -0.33 6.25
C ARG A 163 -13.99 0.92 5.88
N ALA A 164 -12.83 0.76 5.22
CA ALA A 164 -12.02 1.89 4.77
C ALA A 164 -12.73 2.75 3.71
N LEU A 165 -13.62 2.13 2.92
CA LEU A 165 -14.44 2.81 1.90
C LEU A 165 -15.73 3.44 2.44
N ALA A 166 -16.08 3.18 3.70
CA ALA A 166 -17.40 3.52 4.24
C ALA A 166 -17.73 5.01 4.10
N THR A 167 -16.81 5.89 4.44
CA THR A 167 -16.98 7.35 4.37
C THR A 167 -16.92 7.93 2.96
N GLY A 168 -16.67 7.13 1.91
CA GLY A 168 -16.46 7.63 0.55
C GLY A 168 -15.14 8.40 0.41
N PRO A 169 -13.99 7.80 0.81
CA PRO A 169 -12.72 8.52 0.81
C PRO A 169 -12.25 8.82 -0.60
N LYS A 170 -11.38 9.83 -0.75
CA LYS A 170 -10.66 10.17 -1.99
C LYS A 170 -9.29 9.48 -2.07
N VAL A 171 -8.77 9.06 -0.93
CA VAL A 171 -7.48 8.37 -0.78
C VAL A 171 -7.67 7.10 0.01
N LEU A 172 -7.06 6.01 -0.44
CA LEU A 172 -7.01 4.75 0.28
C LEU A 172 -5.56 4.40 0.61
N LEU A 173 -5.25 4.29 1.88
CA LEU A 173 -3.95 3.86 2.38
C LEU A 173 -3.96 2.36 2.66
N SER A 174 -2.92 1.64 2.26
CA SER A 174 -2.78 0.20 2.48
C SER A 174 -1.45 -0.09 3.15
N ASP A 175 -1.48 -0.47 4.44
CA ASP A 175 -0.29 -0.82 5.23
C ASP A 175 -0.14 -2.34 5.26
N GLU A 176 0.70 -2.89 4.36
CA GLU A 176 1.01 -4.33 4.22
C GLU A 176 -0.24 -5.24 4.23
N ALA A 177 -1.30 -4.84 3.53
CA ALA A 177 -2.63 -5.44 3.60
C ALA A 177 -2.71 -6.91 3.11
N THR A 178 -1.68 -7.41 2.44
CA THR A 178 -1.62 -8.78 1.89
C THR A 178 -0.64 -9.69 2.60
N SER A 179 0.25 -9.16 3.44
CA SER A 179 1.37 -9.90 4.03
C SER A 179 0.98 -11.09 4.94
N ALA A 180 -0.27 -11.15 5.40
CA ALA A 180 -0.80 -12.22 6.24
C ALA A 180 -1.73 -13.18 5.46
N LEU A 181 -1.78 -13.10 4.12
CA LEU A 181 -2.66 -13.86 3.26
C LEU A 181 -1.87 -14.89 2.45
N ASP A 182 -2.54 -15.97 2.06
CA ASP A 182 -2.02 -16.90 1.07
C ASP A 182 -2.00 -16.26 -0.34
N PRO A 183 -1.22 -16.80 -1.30
CA PRO A 183 -1.05 -16.19 -2.62
C PRO A 183 -2.37 -16.03 -3.41
N GLU A 184 -3.29 -17.00 -3.36
CA GLU A 184 -4.56 -16.95 -4.07
C GLU A 184 -5.48 -15.86 -3.50
N THR A 185 -5.57 -15.81 -2.17
CA THR A 185 -6.30 -14.76 -1.46
C THR A 185 -5.69 -13.37 -1.73
N THR A 186 -4.37 -13.28 -1.79
CA THR A 186 -3.65 -12.04 -2.15
C THR A 186 -4.10 -11.54 -3.52
N GLN A 187 -4.09 -12.39 -4.56
CA GLN A 187 -4.54 -12.01 -5.90
C GLN A 187 -6.00 -11.53 -5.93
N THR A 188 -6.87 -12.20 -5.17
CA THR A 188 -8.27 -11.77 -5.02
C THR A 188 -8.39 -10.37 -4.42
N VAL A 189 -7.61 -10.07 -3.37
CA VAL A 189 -7.60 -8.75 -2.72
C VAL A 189 -7.01 -7.69 -3.64
N LEU A 190 -5.94 -7.99 -4.39
CA LEU A 190 -5.33 -7.07 -5.34
C LEU A 190 -6.27 -6.73 -6.51
N SER A 191 -6.99 -7.75 -7.04
CA SER A 191 -8.00 -7.53 -8.07
C SER A 191 -9.11 -6.60 -7.56
N LEU A 192 -9.61 -6.86 -6.34
CA LEU A 192 -10.62 -6.01 -5.71
C LEU A 192 -10.12 -4.54 -5.57
N LEU A 193 -8.86 -4.32 -5.18
CA LEU A 193 -8.30 -2.97 -5.07
C LEU A 193 -8.18 -2.27 -6.43
N LYS A 194 -7.81 -3.01 -7.50
CA LYS A 194 -7.82 -2.49 -8.87
C LYS A 194 -9.22 -2.08 -9.33
N ASP A 195 -10.21 -2.95 -9.09
CA ASP A 195 -11.59 -2.67 -9.46
C ASP A 195 -12.12 -1.44 -8.72
N ILE A 196 -11.84 -1.33 -7.42
CA ILE A 196 -12.21 -0.18 -6.61
C ILE A 196 -11.55 1.11 -7.13
N ASN A 197 -10.24 1.07 -7.45
CA ASN A 197 -9.54 2.22 -8.02
C ASN A 197 -10.15 2.66 -9.36
N ARG A 198 -10.39 1.71 -10.27
CA ARG A 198 -10.98 1.96 -11.58
C ARG A 198 -12.41 2.52 -11.46
N ASP A 199 -13.25 1.90 -10.63
CA ASP A 199 -14.68 2.22 -10.55
C ASP A 199 -14.96 3.52 -9.77
N LEU A 200 -14.13 3.83 -8.76
CA LEU A 200 -14.31 5.00 -7.90
C LEU A 200 -13.33 6.13 -8.20
N GLY A 201 -12.31 5.90 -9.02
CA GLY A 201 -11.28 6.91 -9.34
C GLY A 201 -10.41 7.33 -8.15
N LEU A 202 -10.46 6.63 -7.01
CA LEU A 202 -9.75 7.02 -5.80
C LEU A 202 -8.24 6.76 -5.91
N THR A 203 -7.45 7.57 -5.23
CA THR A 203 -6.00 7.41 -5.17
C THR A 203 -5.64 6.33 -4.15
N ILE A 204 -4.75 5.39 -4.51
CA ILE A 204 -4.28 4.34 -3.60
C ILE A 204 -2.78 4.52 -3.35
N LEU A 205 -2.39 4.63 -2.07
CA LEU A 205 -1.00 4.56 -1.64
C LEU A 205 -0.81 3.28 -0.83
N LEU A 206 -0.04 2.34 -1.35
CA LEU A 206 0.19 1.06 -0.70
C LEU A 206 1.64 0.90 -0.25
N ILE A 207 1.81 0.27 0.90
CA ILE A 207 3.11 -0.17 1.39
C ILE A 207 3.17 -1.68 1.33
N THR A 208 4.27 -2.21 0.83
CA THR A 208 4.57 -3.63 0.86
C THR A 208 6.07 -3.87 0.79
N HIS A 209 6.49 -5.05 1.20
CA HIS A 209 7.83 -5.58 0.93
C HIS A 209 7.80 -6.60 -0.22
N GLU A 210 6.61 -6.90 -0.77
CA GLU A 210 6.39 -7.85 -1.84
C GLU A 210 6.41 -7.15 -3.20
N MET A 211 7.49 -7.36 -3.97
CA MET A 211 7.64 -6.77 -5.30
C MET A 211 6.54 -7.19 -6.27
N ALA A 212 6.11 -8.46 -6.20
CA ALA A 212 5.04 -8.99 -7.03
C ALA A 212 3.74 -8.18 -6.87
N VAL A 213 3.38 -7.80 -5.63
CA VAL A 213 2.21 -6.96 -5.36
C VAL A 213 2.29 -5.63 -6.09
N VAL A 214 3.45 -4.94 -6.01
CA VAL A 214 3.64 -3.65 -6.67
C VAL A 214 3.57 -3.78 -8.19
N ARG A 215 4.27 -4.77 -8.75
CA ARG A 215 4.24 -5.06 -10.19
C ARG A 215 2.81 -5.27 -10.69
N ASP A 216 2.01 -6.00 -9.90
CA ASP A 216 0.69 -6.42 -10.33
C ASP A 216 -0.34 -5.30 -10.30
N ILE A 217 -0.24 -4.31 -9.38
CA ILE A 217 -1.31 -3.30 -9.26
C ILE A 217 -0.87 -1.84 -9.35
N ALA A 218 0.41 -1.51 -9.06
CA ALA A 218 0.84 -0.12 -8.99
C ALA A 218 1.27 0.42 -10.37
N SER A 219 0.84 1.62 -10.69
CA SER A 219 1.32 2.37 -11.87
C SER A 219 2.67 3.05 -11.62
N HIS A 220 2.92 3.43 -10.35
CA HIS A 220 4.15 4.08 -9.90
C HIS A 220 4.68 3.41 -8.65
N VAL A 221 5.99 3.50 -8.45
CA VAL A 221 6.66 2.96 -7.28
C VAL A 221 7.71 3.93 -6.75
N ALA A 222 7.82 4.00 -5.43
CA ALA A 222 8.92 4.67 -4.73
C ALA A 222 9.66 3.65 -3.85
N VAL A 223 10.97 3.61 -3.98
CA VAL A 223 11.86 2.76 -3.20
C VAL A 223 12.41 3.57 -2.05
N ILE A 224 12.14 3.13 -0.82
CA ILE A 224 12.65 3.78 0.39
C ILE A 224 13.73 2.89 1.03
N ASP A 225 14.86 3.50 1.37
CA ASP A 225 15.95 2.87 2.11
C ASP A 225 16.51 3.84 3.15
N ALA A 226 16.77 3.36 4.36
CA ALA A 226 17.29 4.18 5.46
C ALA A 226 16.60 5.55 5.65
N GLY A 227 15.29 5.61 5.47
CA GLY A 227 14.51 6.83 5.65
C GLY A 227 14.52 7.81 4.47
N GLN A 228 15.11 7.46 3.33
CA GLN A 228 15.18 8.28 2.12
C GLN A 228 14.55 7.58 0.93
N ILE A 229 13.93 8.31 0.00
CA ILE A 229 13.55 7.77 -1.30
C ILE A 229 14.80 7.72 -2.16
N VAL A 230 15.22 6.52 -2.53
CA VAL A 230 16.43 6.29 -3.32
C VAL A 230 16.13 6.19 -4.81
N GLU A 231 14.90 5.83 -5.17
CA GLU A 231 14.45 5.76 -6.55
C GLU A 231 12.91 5.84 -6.61
N HIS A 232 12.35 6.51 -7.60
CA HIS A 232 10.90 6.52 -7.84
C HIS A 232 10.60 6.75 -9.33
N GLY A 233 9.46 6.24 -9.80
CA GLY A 233 9.04 6.40 -11.18
C GLY A 233 7.90 5.47 -11.58
N ALA A 234 7.64 5.36 -12.88
CA ALA A 234 6.70 4.37 -13.40
C ALA A 234 7.15 2.95 -13.03
N THR A 235 6.23 2.10 -12.62
CA THR A 235 6.55 0.73 -12.20
C THR A 235 7.32 -0.03 -13.27
N TYR A 236 6.91 0.11 -14.53
CA TYR A 236 7.60 -0.51 -15.66
C TYR A 236 9.09 -0.13 -15.71
N ASP A 237 9.42 1.17 -15.62
CA ASP A 237 10.80 1.65 -15.73
C ASP A 237 11.67 1.15 -14.56
N ILE A 238 11.13 1.21 -13.35
CA ILE A 238 11.83 0.73 -12.14
C ILE A 238 12.10 -0.78 -12.21
N PHE A 239 11.17 -1.57 -12.78
CA PHE A 239 11.34 -3.03 -12.87
C PHE A 239 12.25 -3.46 -14.02
N THR A 240 12.31 -2.71 -15.13
CA THR A 240 13.11 -3.07 -16.31
C THR A 240 14.49 -2.45 -16.31
N ALA A 241 14.66 -1.23 -15.77
CA ALA A 241 15.91 -0.47 -15.81
C ALA A 241 16.25 0.22 -14.47
N PRO A 242 16.32 -0.52 -13.34
CA PRO A 242 16.58 0.05 -12.01
C PRO A 242 17.96 0.73 -11.96
N GLN A 243 17.98 1.99 -11.53
CA GLN A 243 19.20 2.80 -11.47
C GLN A 243 19.93 2.65 -10.13
N HIS A 244 19.17 2.48 -9.02
CA HIS A 244 19.78 2.39 -7.69
C HIS A 244 20.14 0.96 -7.30
N ALA A 245 21.26 0.78 -6.58
CA ALA A 245 21.74 -0.55 -6.14
C ALA A 245 20.72 -1.26 -5.23
N THR A 246 20.06 -0.53 -4.33
CA THR A 246 19.02 -1.07 -3.44
C THR A 246 17.84 -1.58 -4.24
N THR A 247 17.38 -0.86 -5.28
CA THR A 247 16.30 -1.30 -6.17
C THR A 247 16.68 -2.58 -6.89
N ARG A 248 17.87 -2.65 -7.47
CA ARG A 248 18.39 -3.88 -8.09
C ARG A 248 18.41 -5.05 -7.11
N SER A 249 18.83 -4.81 -5.87
CA SER A 249 18.83 -5.84 -4.82
C SER A 249 17.44 -6.36 -4.50
N PHE A 250 16.42 -5.49 -4.46
CA PHE A 250 15.03 -5.90 -4.24
C PHE A 250 14.47 -6.71 -5.41
N LEU A 251 14.76 -6.29 -6.63
CA LEU A 251 14.24 -6.92 -7.84
C LEU A 251 14.93 -8.25 -8.18
N SER A 252 16.17 -8.45 -7.71
CA SER A 252 16.95 -9.65 -8.03
C SER A 252 16.26 -10.96 -7.62
N GLY A 253 15.41 -10.91 -6.59
CA GLY A 253 14.62 -12.07 -6.14
C GLY A 253 13.35 -12.33 -6.96
N VAL A 254 12.85 -11.33 -7.69
CA VAL A 254 11.57 -11.38 -8.42
C VAL A 254 11.78 -11.56 -9.93
N THR A 255 12.74 -10.83 -10.47
CA THR A 255 13.03 -10.86 -11.91
C THR A 255 13.88 -12.07 -12.32
N GLY A 256 14.29 -12.87 -11.33
CA GLY A 256 15.18 -14.01 -11.59
C GLY A 256 16.52 -13.62 -12.22
N VAL A 257 16.94 -12.35 -12.18
CA VAL A 257 18.20 -11.86 -12.79
C VAL A 257 19.44 -12.35 -12.04
N THR A 258 19.32 -12.84 -10.81
CA THR A 258 20.42 -13.45 -10.06
C THR A 258 20.51 -14.93 -10.33
N LEU A 259 21.70 -15.39 -10.76
CA LEU A 259 21.99 -16.82 -10.84
C LEU A 259 21.84 -17.48 -9.47
N PRO A 260 21.17 -18.65 -9.37
CA PRO A 260 21.14 -19.43 -8.14
C PRO A 260 22.52 -19.67 -7.56
N ALA A 261 22.66 -19.75 -6.24
CA ALA A 261 23.96 -19.91 -5.58
C ALA A 261 24.75 -21.10 -6.10
N PHE A 262 24.10 -22.26 -6.31
CA PHE A 262 24.73 -23.46 -6.86
C PHE A 262 25.29 -23.28 -8.28
N VAL A 263 24.65 -22.43 -9.11
CA VAL A 263 25.14 -22.10 -10.46
C VAL A 263 26.37 -21.19 -10.37
N LYS A 264 26.33 -20.18 -9.46
CA LYS A 264 27.50 -19.32 -9.20
C LYS A 264 28.70 -20.09 -8.71
N GLU A 265 28.51 -21.02 -7.77
CA GLU A 265 29.58 -21.88 -7.25
C GLU A 265 30.18 -22.76 -8.37
N ARG A 266 29.33 -23.32 -9.23
CA ARG A 266 29.76 -24.14 -10.35
C ARG A 266 30.56 -23.37 -11.39
N LEU A 267 30.14 -22.11 -11.69
CA LEU A 267 30.84 -21.20 -12.61
C LEU A 267 32.20 -20.74 -12.06
N THR A 268 32.36 -20.65 -10.74
CA THR A 268 33.62 -20.26 -10.10
C THR A 268 34.60 -21.45 -9.92
N GLN A 269 34.12 -22.68 -9.94
CA GLN A 269 34.92 -23.89 -9.77
C GLN A 269 35.41 -24.49 -11.09
N THR A 270 34.89 -24.08 -12.24
CA THR A 270 35.25 -24.64 -13.54
C THR A 270 36.26 -23.73 -14.22
N ALA A 271 37.51 -24.09 -14.23
CA ALA A 271 38.50 -23.57 -15.17
C ALA A 271 38.05 -23.91 -16.61
N PRO A 272 38.32 -23.08 -17.63
CA PRO A 272 37.90 -23.34 -19.00
C PRO A 272 38.62 -24.56 -19.54
N ALA A 273 38.00 -25.74 -19.43
CA ALA A 273 38.40 -26.95 -20.13
C ALA A 273 37.62 -27.00 -21.45
N THR A 274 38.29 -27.25 -22.54
CA THR A 274 37.71 -27.54 -23.84
C THR A 274 36.68 -28.68 -23.70
N GLY A 275 35.37 -28.33 -23.81
CA GLY A 275 34.28 -29.30 -23.67
C GLY A 275 33.36 -29.10 -22.45
N GLY A 276 33.39 -27.95 -21.80
CA GLY A 276 32.52 -27.63 -20.65
C GLY A 276 31.06 -27.35 -21.01
N GLU A 277 30.16 -27.67 -20.09
CA GLU A 277 28.73 -27.25 -20.19
C GLU A 277 28.61 -25.73 -20.08
N GLU A 278 27.90 -25.13 -21.03
CA GLU A 278 27.59 -23.70 -21.01
C GLU A 278 26.18 -23.48 -20.42
N VAL A 279 26.09 -22.65 -19.41
CA VAL A 279 24.78 -22.24 -18.83
C VAL A 279 24.40 -20.91 -19.42
N ILE A 280 23.42 -20.90 -20.30
CA ILE A 280 22.86 -19.67 -20.89
C ILE A 280 21.56 -19.35 -20.16
N ARG A 281 21.46 -18.10 -19.68
CA ARG A 281 20.22 -17.54 -19.18
C ARG A 281 19.70 -16.50 -20.15
N VAL A 282 18.48 -16.71 -20.65
CA VAL A 282 17.78 -15.75 -21.50
C VAL A 282 16.80 -14.97 -20.62
N THR A 283 16.94 -13.65 -20.60
CA THR A 283 16.01 -12.74 -19.91
C THR A 283 15.38 -11.83 -20.94
N PHE A 284 14.07 -11.89 -21.07
CA PHE A 284 13.31 -10.98 -21.92
C PHE A 284 12.95 -9.75 -21.10
N ALA A 285 13.27 -8.55 -21.60
CA ALA A 285 12.94 -7.29 -20.97
C ALA A 285 12.43 -6.32 -22.06
N GLY A 286 11.40 -5.55 -21.71
CA GLY A 286 10.83 -4.53 -22.63
C GLY A 286 9.32 -4.65 -22.79
N ALA A 287 8.74 -3.72 -23.58
CA ALA A 287 7.28 -3.59 -23.75
C ALA A 287 6.58 -4.82 -24.37
N HIS A 288 7.32 -5.73 -24.96
CA HIS A 288 6.81 -6.93 -25.63
C HIS A 288 7.39 -8.22 -25.02
N ALA A 289 8.01 -8.17 -23.83
CA ALA A 289 8.47 -9.36 -23.15
C ALA A 289 7.24 -10.17 -22.68
N THR A 290 7.07 -11.36 -23.24
CA THR A 290 6.10 -12.36 -22.75
C THR A 290 6.84 -13.35 -21.87
N ASP A 291 6.19 -13.84 -20.80
CA ASP A 291 6.72 -14.84 -19.86
C ASP A 291 7.11 -16.15 -20.52
#